data_a680c2797c3c034bd8d45a953b5b4eaa
#
_entry.id   a680c2797c3c034bd8d45a953b5b4eaa
#
_cell.length_a   1.000
_cell.length_b   1.000
_cell.length_c   1.000
_cell.angle_alpha   90.00
_cell.angle_beta   90.00
_cell.angle_gamma   90.00
#
_symmetry.space_group_name_H-M   'P 1'
#
loop_
_entity.id
_entity.type
_entity.pdbx_description
1 polymer ?
#
loop_
_entity_poly.entity_id
_entity_poly.type
_entity_poly.pdbx_seq_one_letter_code
_entity_poly.pdbx_strand_id
1 'polypeptide(L)'
;QRQMCIRDRAGMEIGQLHATPDADDFVRTHPFDMVIGSLHAMPNDLDIYFHDFPNMDCDKFLHEYFDQLLLLEEHGGFDVLAHIDYPLRVMKHGDYIPSFDNYMDRVQQVLRSCIDHGYALELNAAGIAGWQKKVGPPQNILYEYKRMGGERISIGSDSHTLDTVARGVDDCVKNALDAGFTHVTVFRERKPVQIALK
;
A
#
# COMPACT_ATOMS: atom_id res chain seq x y z
N GLN A 1 25.92 -10.55 -20.28
CA GLN A 1 25.50 -9.56 -19.24
C GLN A 1 24.27 -9.99 -18.44
N ARG A 2 23.63 -11.12 -18.73
CA ARG A 2 22.44 -11.62 -18.00
C ARG A 2 22.74 -12.41 -16.73
N GLN A 3 23.98 -12.57 -16.32
CA GLN A 3 24.36 -13.45 -15.20
C GLN A 3 24.58 -12.75 -13.85
N MET A 4 24.41 -11.44 -13.76
CA MET A 4 24.71 -10.71 -12.51
C MET A 4 23.53 -10.41 -11.60
N CYS A 5 22.29 -10.68 -11.99
CA CYS A 5 21.10 -10.29 -11.25
C CYS A 5 20.29 -11.47 -10.69
N ILE A 6 20.96 -12.45 -10.09
CA ILE A 6 20.25 -13.58 -9.40
C ILE A 6 19.41 -13.07 -8.22
N ARG A 7 19.65 -11.85 -7.76
CA ARG A 7 18.94 -11.23 -6.60
C ARG A 7 17.86 -10.23 -7.01
N ASP A 8 17.93 -9.71 -8.25
CA ASP A 8 16.96 -8.73 -8.71
C ASP A 8 15.61 -9.39 -8.98
N ARG A 9 14.55 -8.62 -8.78
CA ARG A 9 13.18 -9.03 -9.04
C ARG A 9 12.52 -7.96 -9.88
N ALA A 10 11.69 -8.40 -10.83
CA ALA A 10 10.86 -7.51 -11.62
C ALA A 10 9.55 -7.28 -10.88
N GLY A 11 9.32 -6.06 -10.43
CA GLY A 11 8.07 -5.64 -9.82
C GLY A 11 7.40 -4.53 -10.63
N MET A 12 6.08 -4.43 -10.49
CA MET A 12 5.28 -3.37 -11.07
C MET A 12 4.28 -2.88 -10.06
N GLU A 13 4.17 -1.58 -9.88
CA GLU A 13 3.04 -0.95 -9.20
C GLU A 13 2.03 -0.48 -10.25
N ILE A 14 0.77 -0.83 -10.05
CA ILE A 14 -0.33 -0.47 -10.95
C ILE A 14 -1.42 0.21 -10.14
N GLY A 15 -1.72 1.45 -10.53
CA GLY A 15 -2.85 2.20 -9.99
C GLY A 15 -4.18 1.76 -10.59
N GLN A 16 -5.22 1.70 -9.78
CA GLN A 16 -6.61 1.48 -10.18
C GLN A 16 -6.82 0.28 -11.14
N LEU A 17 -6.20 -0.85 -10.85
CA LEU A 17 -6.20 -2.02 -11.74
C LEU A 17 -7.64 -2.46 -12.12
N HIS A 18 -8.58 -2.37 -11.18
CA HIS A 18 -9.99 -2.67 -11.38
C HIS A 18 -10.72 -1.73 -12.36
N ALA A 19 -10.17 -0.55 -12.60
CA ALA A 19 -10.73 0.48 -13.47
C ALA A 19 -9.90 0.70 -14.74
N THR A 20 -8.82 -0.07 -14.96
CA THR A 20 -7.86 0.12 -16.06
C THR A 20 -7.65 -1.20 -16.82
N PRO A 21 -8.57 -1.59 -17.74
CA PRO A 21 -8.52 -2.89 -18.43
C PRO A 21 -7.20 -3.16 -19.15
N ASP A 22 -6.60 -2.16 -19.81
CA ASP A 22 -5.33 -2.32 -20.53
C ASP A 22 -4.17 -2.63 -19.57
N ALA A 23 -4.19 -2.07 -18.36
CA ALA A 23 -3.20 -2.35 -17.33
C ALA A 23 -3.38 -3.77 -16.76
N ASP A 24 -4.61 -4.21 -16.57
CA ASP A 24 -4.91 -5.58 -16.14
C ASP A 24 -4.40 -6.61 -17.16
N ASP A 25 -4.68 -6.41 -18.45
CA ASP A 25 -4.17 -7.27 -19.52
C ASP A 25 -2.64 -7.28 -19.55
N PHE A 26 -2.01 -6.10 -19.39
CA PHE A 26 -0.56 -5.98 -19.33
C PHE A 26 0.04 -6.80 -18.18
N VAL A 27 -0.52 -6.69 -16.99
CA VAL A 27 -0.04 -7.43 -15.80
C VAL A 27 -0.20 -8.94 -15.98
N ARG A 28 -1.29 -9.40 -16.58
CA ARG A 28 -1.56 -10.82 -16.81
C ARG A 28 -0.65 -11.44 -17.87
N THR A 29 -0.19 -10.64 -18.83
CA THR A 29 0.59 -11.11 -19.99
C THR A 29 2.09 -10.98 -19.81
N HIS A 30 2.57 -10.27 -18.79
CA HIS A 30 4.01 -10.06 -18.54
C HIS A 30 4.48 -10.80 -17.26
N PRO A 31 5.71 -11.37 -17.30
CA PRO A 31 6.24 -12.14 -16.18
C PRO A 31 6.85 -11.22 -15.11
N PHE A 32 6.05 -10.84 -14.13
CA PHE A 32 6.52 -10.14 -12.94
C PHE A 32 6.79 -11.10 -11.78
N ASP A 33 7.77 -10.76 -10.94
CA ASP A 33 7.96 -11.42 -9.65
C ASP A 33 6.91 -10.95 -8.62
N MET A 34 6.50 -9.67 -8.72
CA MET A 34 5.55 -9.03 -7.80
C MET A 34 4.75 -7.95 -8.53
N VAL A 35 3.48 -7.87 -8.21
CA VAL A 35 2.61 -6.75 -8.62
C VAL A 35 2.04 -6.10 -7.36
N ILE A 36 2.13 -4.78 -7.31
CA ILE A 36 1.59 -3.95 -6.24
C ILE A 36 0.34 -3.27 -6.80
N GLY A 37 -0.79 -3.46 -6.14
CA GLY A 37 -2.05 -2.78 -6.46
C GLY A 37 -2.21 -1.54 -5.61
N SER A 38 -2.36 -0.39 -6.24
CA SER A 38 -2.51 0.91 -5.58
C SER A 38 -3.77 1.64 -6.02
N LEU A 39 -4.20 2.61 -5.22
CA LEU A 39 -5.29 3.50 -5.54
C LEU A 39 -4.80 4.95 -5.42
N HIS A 40 -4.43 5.54 -6.56
CA HIS A 40 -3.94 6.92 -6.65
C HIS A 40 -5.02 7.89 -7.12
N ALA A 41 -6.04 7.42 -7.81
CA ALA A 41 -7.15 8.23 -8.32
C ALA A 41 -8.47 7.47 -8.20
N MET A 42 -9.57 8.19 -8.14
CA MET A 42 -10.89 7.63 -8.37
C MET A 42 -11.06 7.28 -9.86
N PRO A 43 -11.95 6.36 -10.22
CA PRO A 43 -12.21 6.05 -11.63
C PRO A 43 -12.58 7.31 -12.43
N ASN A 44 -11.87 7.52 -13.53
CA ASN A 44 -12.04 8.68 -14.44
C ASN A 44 -11.78 10.05 -13.80
N ASP A 45 -11.00 10.11 -12.74
CA ASP A 45 -10.66 11.35 -12.04
C ASP A 45 -9.13 11.57 -12.02
N LEU A 46 -8.72 12.73 -11.51
CA LEU A 46 -7.32 13.08 -11.29
C LEU A 46 -6.73 12.26 -10.15
N ASP A 47 -5.40 12.17 -10.13
CA ASP A 47 -4.70 11.66 -8.95
C ASP A 47 -5.11 12.46 -7.70
N ILE A 48 -5.35 11.74 -6.61
CA ILE A 48 -5.76 12.27 -5.31
C ILE A 48 -4.85 13.42 -4.86
N TYR A 49 -3.56 13.37 -5.23
CA TYR A 49 -2.60 14.44 -4.94
C TYR A 49 -3.02 15.82 -5.48
N PHE A 50 -3.78 15.87 -6.58
CA PHE A 50 -4.19 17.12 -7.25
C PHE A 50 -5.57 17.60 -6.83
N HIS A 51 -6.24 16.96 -5.89
CA HIS A 51 -7.56 17.36 -5.43
C HIS A 51 -7.51 18.64 -4.57
N ASP A 52 -8.55 19.46 -4.68
CA ASP A 52 -8.72 20.68 -3.88
C ASP A 52 -9.47 20.39 -2.57
N PHE A 53 -8.81 19.67 -1.68
CA PHE A 53 -9.39 19.20 -0.40
C PHE A 53 -10.03 20.29 0.46
N PRO A 54 -9.55 21.55 0.48
CA PRO A 54 -10.23 22.65 1.17
C PRO A 54 -11.67 22.88 0.74
N ASN A 55 -11.98 22.58 -0.51
CA ASN A 55 -13.29 22.82 -1.15
C ASN A 55 -14.07 21.53 -1.42
N MET A 56 -13.62 20.40 -0.86
CA MET A 56 -14.25 19.10 -1.03
C MET A 56 -14.95 18.61 0.23
N ASP A 57 -15.94 17.74 0.06
CA ASP A 57 -16.46 16.89 1.13
C ASP A 57 -15.49 15.72 1.36
N CYS A 58 -14.52 15.93 2.26
CA CYS A 58 -13.50 14.95 2.57
C CYS A 58 -14.08 13.67 3.21
N ASP A 59 -15.19 13.76 3.93
CA ASP A 59 -15.85 12.61 4.54
C ASP A 59 -16.42 11.70 3.45
N LYS A 60 -17.20 12.27 2.55
CA LYS A 60 -17.72 11.55 1.38
C LYS A 60 -16.58 10.94 0.55
N PHE A 61 -15.52 11.72 0.30
CA PHE A 61 -14.37 11.26 -0.47
C PHE A 61 -13.69 10.03 0.18
N LEU A 62 -13.50 10.04 1.50
CA LEU A 62 -12.87 8.91 2.19
C LEU A 62 -13.76 7.66 2.17
N HIS A 63 -15.07 7.79 2.28
CA HIS A 63 -15.97 6.66 2.09
C HIS A 63 -15.87 6.06 0.69
N GLU A 64 -15.85 6.89 -0.35
CA GLU A 64 -15.66 6.45 -1.73
C GLU A 64 -14.28 5.82 -1.94
N TYR A 65 -13.23 6.35 -1.31
CA TYR A 65 -11.88 5.79 -1.36
C TYR A 65 -11.83 4.36 -0.82
N PHE A 66 -12.46 4.09 0.32
CA PHE A 66 -12.53 2.74 0.87
C PHE A 66 -13.37 1.81 -0.01
N ASP A 67 -14.46 2.29 -0.62
CA ASP A 67 -15.23 1.49 -1.58
C ASP A 67 -14.37 1.09 -2.78
N GLN A 68 -13.55 2.00 -3.30
CA GLN A 68 -12.65 1.71 -4.43
C GLN A 68 -11.52 0.74 -4.02
N LEU A 69 -10.98 0.82 -2.79
CA LEU A 69 -10.03 -0.17 -2.31
C LEU A 69 -10.63 -1.58 -2.25
N LEU A 70 -11.87 -1.71 -1.78
CA LEU A 70 -12.57 -3.00 -1.75
C LEU A 70 -12.82 -3.54 -3.17
N LEU A 71 -13.19 -2.69 -4.11
CA LEU A 71 -13.34 -3.08 -5.52
C LEU A 71 -12.00 -3.51 -6.15
N LEU A 72 -10.90 -2.83 -5.81
CA LEU A 72 -9.56 -3.21 -6.25
C LEU A 72 -9.18 -4.59 -5.72
N GLU A 73 -9.43 -4.86 -4.44
CA GLU A 73 -9.15 -6.16 -3.81
C GLU A 73 -9.99 -7.29 -4.40
N GLU A 74 -11.28 -7.04 -4.64
CA GLU A 74 -12.18 -8.01 -5.29
C GLU A 74 -11.76 -8.32 -6.72
N HIS A 75 -11.31 -7.31 -7.47
CA HIS A 75 -10.78 -7.49 -8.83
C HIS A 75 -9.52 -8.35 -8.83
N GLY A 76 -8.61 -8.12 -7.89
CA GLY A 76 -7.36 -8.86 -7.78
C GLY A 76 -6.34 -8.51 -8.85
N GLY A 77 -5.47 -9.49 -9.18
CA GLY A 77 -4.40 -9.30 -10.17
C GLY A 77 -3.08 -8.81 -9.58
N PHE A 78 -3.02 -8.52 -8.30
CA PHE A 78 -1.83 -8.04 -7.59
C PHE A 78 -1.48 -8.94 -6.37
N ASP A 79 -0.35 -8.69 -5.75
CA ASP A 79 0.18 -9.47 -4.61
C ASP A 79 0.26 -8.65 -3.32
N VAL A 80 0.47 -7.34 -3.46
CA VAL A 80 0.65 -6.39 -2.36
C VAL A 80 -0.38 -5.28 -2.51
N LEU A 81 -1.15 -5.03 -1.44
CA LEU A 81 -2.00 -3.85 -1.33
C LEU A 81 -1.14 -2.67 -0.86
N ALA A 82 -0.96 -1.70 -1.74
CA ALA A 82 -0.11 -0.53 -1.49
C ALA A 82 -0.76 0.44 -0.51
N HIS A 83 0.08 1.15 0.21
CA HIS A 83 -0.17 2.39 0.98
C HIS A 83 -1.65 2.80 1.13
N ILE A 84 -2.45 2.00 1.82
CA ILE A 84 -3.89 2.27 2.04
C ILE A 84 -4.15 3.64 2.70
N ASP A 85 -3.11 4.26 3.22
CA ASP A 85 -3.10 5.59 3.84
C ASP A 85 -2.74 6.72 2.87
N TYR A 86 -2.73 6.48 1.55
CA TYR A 86 -2.35 7.48 0.56
C TYR A 86 -3.12 8.83 0.72
N PRO A 87 -4.44 8.86 0.95
CA PRO A 87 -5.14 10.12 1.20
C PRO A 87 -4.58 10.90 2.39
N LEU A 88 -4.18 10.21 3.46
CA LEU A 88 -3.64 10.89 4.65
C LEU A 88 -2.34 11.63 4.38
N ARG A 89 -1.61 11.25 3.32
CA ARG A 89 -0.35 11.91 2.94
C ARG A 89 -0.57 13.24 2.23
N VAL A 90 -1.68 13.37 1.51
CA VAL A 90 -1.95 14.50 0.61
C VAL A 90 -3.04 15.44 1.10
N MET A 91 -3.96 14.97 1.92
CA MET A 91 -5.12 15.74 2.40
C MET A 91 -4.79 16.82 3.46
N LYS A 92 -3.54 16.90 3.94
CA LYS A 92 -3.19 17.92 4.93
C LYS A 92 -3.38 19.31 4.37
N HIS A 93 -4.19 20.14 5.05
CA HIS A 93 -4.44 21.52 4.67
C HIS A 93 -4.54 22.42 5.91
N GLY A 94 -3.68 23.44 5.98
CA GLY A 94 -3.63 24.33 7.14
C GLY A 94 -3.48 23.55 8.44
N ASP A 95 -4.39 23.77 9.37
CA ASP A 95 -4.45 23.06 10.67
C ASP A 95 -5.21 21.74 10.61
N TYR A 96 -5.83 21.40 9.47
CA TYR A 96 -6.51 20.11 9.29
C TYR A 96 -5.47 18.98 9.16
N ILE A 97 -5.56 18.01 10.06
CA ILE A 97 -4.73 16.80 10.07
C ILE A 97 -5.65 15.61 9.78
N PRO A 98 -5.57 15.01 8.59
CA PRO A 98 -6.40 13.86 8.25
C PRO A 98 -6.04 12.65 9.11
N SER A 99 -7.07 11.88 9.52
CA SER A 99 -6.93 10.64 10.28
C SER A 99 -7.99 9.64 9.83
N PHE A 100 -7.68 8.35 9.96
CA PHE A 100 -8.64 7.27 9.76
C PHE A 100 -9.36 6.84 11.05
N ASP A 101 -9.14 7.53 12.17
CA ASP A 101 -9.71 7.13 13.46
C ASP A 101 -11.25 7.04 13.44
N ASN A 102 -11.91 7.93 12.69
CA ASN A 102 -13.36 7.91 12.50
C ASN A 102 -13.84 6.92 11.44
N TYR A 103 -12.93 6.24 10.74
CA TYR A 103 -13.22 5.30 9.64
C TYR A 103 -12.71 3.90 9.93
N MET A 104 -12.46 3.57 11.21
CA MET A 104 -11.86 2.28 11.56
C MET A 104 -12.71 1.07 11.15
N ASP A 105 -14.02 1.22 11.07
CA ASP A 105 -14.92 0.20 10.52
C ASP A 105 -14.65 -0.06 9.03
N ARG A 106 -14.38 1.00 8.26
CA ARG A 106 -14.01 0.89 6.84
C ARG A 106 -12.60 0.30 6.66
N VAL A 107 -11.65 0.78 7.46
CA VAL A 107 -10.31 0.22 7.51
C VAL A 107 -10.36 -1.28 7.81
N GLN A 108 -11.16 -1.70 8.80
CA GLN A 108 -11.31 -3.12 9.13
C GLN A 108 -11.88 -3.95 7.96
N GLN A 109 -12.83 -3.40 7.18
CA GLN A 109 -13.35 -4.07 5.98
C GLN A 109 -12.24 -4.31 4.95
N VAL A 110 -11.43 -3.28 4.65
CA VAL A 110 -10.28 -3.40 3.73
C VAL A 110 -9.26 -4.40 4.27
N LEU A 111 -8.88 -4.30 5.54
CA LEU A 111 -7.93 -5.24 6.15
C LEU A 111 -8.44 -6.69 6.14
N ARG A 112 -9.74 -6.91 6.38
CA ARG A 112 -10.35 -8.23 6.29
C ARG A 112 -10.29 -8.76 4.88
N SER A 113 -10.69 -7.97 3.89
CA SER A 113 -10.63 -8.33 2.48
C SER A 113 -9.19 -8.65 2.05
N CYS A 114 -8.20 -7.83 2.46
CA CYS A 114 -6.78 -8.07 2.23
C CYS A 114 -6.34 -9.45 2.77
N ILE A 115 -6.75 -9.81 3.99
CA ILE A 115 -6.46 -11.10 4.61
C ILE A 115 -7.12 -12.25 3.83
N ASP A 116 -8.41 -12.13 3.53
CA ASP A 116 -9.21 -13.19 2.92
C ASP A 116 -8.74 -13.50 1.49
N HIS A 117 -8.30 -12.49 0.72
CA HIS A 117 -7.68 -12.66 -0.59
C HIS A 117 -6.20 -13.07 -0.52
N GLY A 118 -5.57 -12.97 0.66
CA GLY A 118 -4.18 -13.38 0.87
C GLY A 118 -3.14 -12.41 0.33
N TYR A 119 -3.50 -11.14 0.13
CA TYR A 119 -2.55 -10.07 -0.21
C TYR A 119 -1.61 -9.76 0.96
N ALA A 120 -0.46 -9.19 0.66
CA ALA A 120 0.38 -8.58 1.67
C ALA A 120 0.00 -7.11 1.84
N LEU A 121 -0.13 -6.65 3.08
CA LEU A 121 -0.28 -5.23 3.38
C LEU A 121 1.08 -4.54 3.28
N GLU A 122 1.17 -3.45 2.55
CA GLU A 122 2.42 -2.70 2.44
C GLU A 122 2.68 -1.84 3.69
N LEU A 123 3.92 -1.90 4.20
CA LEU A 123 4.52 -0.86 5.02
C LEU A 123 5.34 0.03 4.11
N ASN A 124 4.90 1.28 3.92
CA ASN A 124 5.48 2.19 2.95
C ASN A 124 6.19 3.36 3.65
N ALA A 125 7.46 3.56 3.29
CA ALA A 125 8.34 4.53 3.95
C ALA A 125 8.28 5.94 3.34
N ALA A 126 7.56 6.18 2.25
CA ALA A 126 7.50 7.51 1.60
C ALA A 126 7.03 8.61 2.57
N GLY A 127 6.13 8.29 3.51
CA GLY A 127 5.63 9.23 4.51
C GLY A 127 6.70 9.85 5.41
N ILE A 128 7.88 9.22 5.54
CA ILE A 128 9.02 9.76 6.31
C ILE A 128 9.55 11.06 5.70
N ALA A 129 9.57 11.15 4.37
CA ALA A 129 9.97 12.36 3.67
C ALA A 129 8.86 13.44 3.71
N GLY A 130 7.61 13.04 3.83
CA GLY A 130 6.44 13.91 3.88
C GLY A 130 6.27 14.64 5.21
N TRP A 131 5.12 15.29 5.37
CA TRP A 131 4.77 16.04 6.58
C TRP A 131 4.57 15.13 7.82
N GLN A 132 4.14 13.90 7.59
CA GLN A 132 3.85 12.93 8.65
C GLN A 132 5.11 12.48 9.40
N LYS A 133 6.28 12.46 8.72
CA LYS A 133 7.56 11.96 9.25
C LYS A 133 7.47 10.54 9.82
N LYS A 134 6.61 9.70 9.23
CA LYS A 134 6.29 8.35 9.70
C LYS A 134 6.11 7.40 8.53
N VAL A 135 6.28 6.12 8.82
CA VAL A 135 5.89 5.02 7.93
C VAL A 135 4.36 4.93 7.86
N GLY A 136 3.82 4.60 6.70
CA GLY A 136 2.42 4.19 6.55
C GLY A 136 2.27 2.66 6.43
N PRO A 137 1.11 2.13 6.74
CA PRO A 137 -0.01 2.80 7.39
C PRO A 137 0.30 3.18 8.84
N PRO A 138 -0.51 4.05 9.48
CA PRO A 138 -0.39 4.36 10.91
C PRO A 138 -0.29 3.11 11.79
N GLN A 139 0.49 3.17 12.86
CA GLN A 139 0.82 2.01 13.69
C GLN A 139 -0.41 1.32 14.30
N ASN A 140 -1.47 2.06 14.63
CA ASN A 140 -2.73 1.50 15.11
C ASN A 140 -3.41 0.61 14.07
N ILE A 141 -3.31 0.95 12.79
CA ILE A 141 -3.84 0.12 11.69
C ILE A 141 -3.02 -1.16 11.56
N LEU A 142 -1.70 -1.08 11.72
CA LEU A 142 -0.84 -2.26 11.66
C LEU A 142 -1.10 -3.21 12.84
N TYR A 143 -1.33 -2.67 14.04
CA TYR A 143 -1.80 -3.46 15.19
C TYR A 143 -3.15 -4.14 14.92
N GLU A 144 -4.08 -3.39 14.32
CA GLU A 144 -5.40 -3.93 13.99
C GLU A 144 -5.31 -5.04 12.95
N TYR A 145 -4.51 -4.87 11.90
CA TYR A 145 -4.25 -5.91 10.90
C TYR A 145 -3.71 -7.19 11.55
N LYS A 146 -2.72 -7.06 12.44
CA LYS A 146 -2.18 -8.21 13.19
C LYS A 146 -3.22 -8.85 14.09
N ARG A 147 -4.01 -8.06 14.82
CA ARG A 147 -5.10 -8.53 15.69
C ARG A 147 -6.17 -9.31 14.92
N MET A 148 -6.46 -8.90 13.69
CA MET A 148 -7.42 -9.56 12.79
C MET A 148 -6.90 -10.87 12.18
N GLY A 149 -5.65 -11.23 12.42
CA GLY A 149 -5.00 -12.44 11.89
C GLY A 149 -4.19 -12.19 10.62
N GLY A 150 -3.91 -10.94 10.28
CA GLY A 150 -2.99 -10.60 9.18
C GLY A 150 -1.58 -11.11 9.46
N GLU A 151 -0.98 -11.79 8.48
CA GLU A 151 0.36 -12.38 8.59
C GLU A 151 1.31 -11.89 7.51
N ARG A 152 0.78 -11.43 6.38
CA ARG A 152 1.57 -11.00 5.23
C ARG A 152 1.72 -9.50 5.21
N ILE A 153 2.94 -9.04 5.41
CA ILE A 153 3.33 -7.63 5.22
C ILE A 153 4.45 -7.56 4.20
N SER A 154 4.48 -6.50 3.41
CA SER A 154 5.58 -6.16 2.51
C SER A 154 6.18 -4.82 2.94
N ILE A 155 7.42 -4.53 2.56
CA ILE A 155 8.08 -3.26 2.88
C ILE A 155 8.49 -2.59 1.58
N GLY A 156 8.06 -1.33 1.40
CA GLY A 156 8.40 -0.46 0.28
C GLY A 156 9.05 0.84 0.73
N SER A 157 10.13 1.25 0.07
CA SER A 157 10.70 2.61 0.24
C SER A 157 9.97 3.64 -0.60
N ASP A 158 9.27 3.20 -1.63
CA ASP A 158 8.56 4.04 -2.60
C ASP A 158 9.46 5.15 -3.17
N SER A 159 10.67 4.71 -3.59
CA SER A 159 11.76 5.59 -3.99
C SER A 159 11.62 6.01 -5.44
N HIS A 160 11.60 7.31 -5.70
CA HIS A 160 11.57 7.90 -7.03
C HIS A 160 12.94 8.47 -7.47
N THR A 161 13.92 8.48 -6.56
CA THR A 161 15.28 8.98 -6.81
C THR A 161 16.32 8.11 -6.11
N LEU A 162 17.56 8.11 -6.62
CA LEU A 162 18.63 7.25 -6.10
C LEU A 162 18.95 7.48 -4.62
N ASP A 163 18.87 8.72 -4.15
CA ASP A 163 19.16 9.10 -2.78
C ASP A 163 18.07 8.68 -1.78
N THR A 164 16.91 8.25 -2.29
CA THR A 164 15.78 7.77 -1.47
C THR A 164 15.66 6.25 -1.44
N VAL A 165 16.45 5.53 -2.22
CA VAL A 165 16.44 4.06 -2.25
C VAL A 165 16.68 3.50 -0.83
N ALA A 166 15.80 2.60 -0.41
CA ALA A 166 15.78 1.98 0.92
C ALA A 166 15.61 2.94 2.11
N ARG A 167 15.30 4.23 1.88
CA ARG A 167 14.99 5.17 2.96
C ARG A 167 13.82 4.64 3.79
N GLY A 168 13.98 4.63 5.11
CA GLY A 168 12.93 4.24 6.05
C GLY A 168 12.61 2.75 6.13
N VAL A 169 13.37 1.88 5.46
CA VAL A 169 13.20 0.43 5.57
C VAL A 169 13.39 -0.04 7.02
N ASP A 170 14.38 0.50 7.74
CA ASP A 170 14.63 0.16 9.14
C ASP A 170 13.45 0.59 10.04
N ASP A 171 12.82 1.73 9.74
CA ASP A 171 11.62 2.19 10.46
C ASP A 171 10.43 1.27 10.18
N CYS A 172 10.27 0.79 8.93
CA CYS A 172 9.26 -0.22 8.59
C CYS A 172 9.49 -1.52 9.36
N VAL A 173 10.73 -2.01 9.40
CA VAL A 173 11.10 -3.22 10.17
C VAL A 173 10.78 -3.03 11.65
N LYS A 174 11.16 -1.89 12.22
CA LYS A 174 10.83 -1.58 13.61
C LYS A 174 9.34 -1.59 13.88
N ASN A 175 8.54 -0.90 13.05
CA ASN A 175 7.08 -0.88 13.19
C ASN A 175 6.45 -2.27 13.05
N ALA A 176 6.97 -3.09 12.15
CA ALA A 176 6.53 -4.47 11.98
C ALA A 176 6.81 -5.31 13.24
N LEU A 177 8.03 -5.24 13.78
CA LEU A 177 8.42 -5.93 15.00
C LEU A 177 7.58 -5.47 16.21
N ASP A 178 7.38 -4.15 16.35
CA ASP A 178 6.55 -3.56 17.40
C ASP A 178 5.07 -4.04 17.31
N ALA A 179 4.58 -4.32 16.10
CA ALA A 179 3.25 -4.88 15.87
C ALA A 179 3.19 -6.42 16.03
N GLY A 180 4.33 -7.07 16.33
CA GLY A 180 4.40 -8.51 16.56
C GLY A 180 4.54 -9.35 15.29
N PHE A 181 4.95 -8.75 14.18
CA PHE A 181 5.36 -9.51 13.00
C PHE A 181 6.78 -10.04 13.18
N THR A 182 7.02 -11.26 12.74
CA THR A 182 8.34 -11.89 12.79
C THR A 182 8.94 -12.10 11.40
N HIS A 183 8.16 -11.85 10.37
CA HIS A 183 8.56 -12.04 8.98
C HIS A 183 7.99 -10.93 8.11
N VAL A 184 8.68 -10.65 7.01
CA VAL A 184 8.20 -9.87 5.87
C VAL A 184 7.97 -10.80 4.69
N THR A 185 6.99 -10.49 3.87
CA THR A 185 6.67 -11.23 2.64
C THR A 185 7.34 -10.56 1.45
N VAL A 186 8.12 -11.32 0.70
CA VAL A 186 8.60 -10.96 -0.64
C VAL A 186 8.01 -11.94 -1.65
N PHE A 187 8.04 -11.57 -2.94
CA PHE A 187 7.44 -12.40 -3.97
C PHE A 187 8.49 -12.84 -4.99
N ARG A 188 8.31 -14.05 -5.53
CA ARG A 188 9.07 -14.61 -6.64
C ARG A 188 8.09 -15.30 -7.58
N GLU A 189 8.05 -14.86 -8.82
CA GLU A 189 7.07 -15.39 -9.79
C GLU A 189 5.66 -15.39 -9.19
N ARG A 190 5.29 -14.29 -8.55
CA ARG A 190 3.99 -14.08 -7.87
C ARG A 190 3.72 -15.00 -6.67
N LYS A 191 4.73 -15.75 -6.20
CA LYS A 191 4.62 -16.64 -5.04
C LYS A 191 5.19 -15.98 -3.79
N PRO A 192 4.45 -15.94 -2.68
CA PRO A 192 4.93 -15.34 -1.43
C PRO A 192 6.04 -16.18 -0.80
N VAL A 193 7.08 -15.52 -0.32
CA VAL A 193 8.20 -16.08 0.43
C VAL A 193 8.39 -15.28 1.70
N GLN A 194 8.37 -15.94 2.85
CA GLN A 194 8.57 -15.31 4.15
C GLN A 194 10.07 -15.15 4.45
N ILE A 195 10.48 -13.95 4.85
CA ILE A 195 11.84 -13.64 5.30
C ILE A 195 11.76 -13.16 6.74
N ALA A 196 12.53 -13.82 7.63
CA ALA A 196 12.56 -13.46 9.05
C ALA A 196 13.10 -12.02 9.23
N LEU A 197 12.39 -11.24 10.03
CA LEU A 197 12.85 -9.93 10.53
C LEU A 197 13.89 -10.17 11.64
N LYS A 198 14.90 -9.29 11.70
CA LYS A 198 16.01 -9.39 12.67
C LYS A 198 16.17 -8.06 13.39
#